data_c6681eeb99d2b5b2ed82413b854ad1a4
#
_entry.id   c6681eeb99d2b5b2ed82413b854ad1a4
#
_cell.length_a   1.000
_cell.length_b   1.000
_cell.length_c   1.000
_cell.angle_alpha   90.00
_cell.angle_beta   90.00
_cell.angle_gamma   90.00
#
_symmetry.space_group_name_H-M   'P 1'
#
loop_
_entity.id
_entity.type
_entity.pdbx_description
1 polymer ?
#
loop_
_entity_poly.entity_id
_entity_poly.type
_entity_poly.pdbx_seq_one_letter_code
_entity_poly.pdbx_strand_id
1 'polypeptide(L)'
;MLADNGICCIDEFDKMESKDQVAIHEAMEQQTISIAKAGVYATLNARTSILAAANPIFGRYDKSKSLKNNIQLSAPIMSRFDLFFVVCDESNQNADRNLSEFIINIHRFKQPSSPPKYDMRELKDYLSICRKIKPQLSI
;
A
#
# COMPACT_ATOMS: atom_id res chain seq x y z
N MET A 1 10.08 -10.60 -1.33
CA MET A 1 11.46 -10.91 -0.93
C MET A 1 12.25 -9.65 -0.55
N LEU A 2 12.46 -8.69 -1.45
CA LEU A 2 13.25 -7.47 -1.14
C LEU A 2 12.66 -6.64 0.00
N ALA A 3 11.37 -6.76 0.27
CA ALA A 3 10.67 -6.10 1.36
C ALA A 3 10.54 -6.95 2.64
N ASP A 4 11.31 -8.03 2.79
CA ASP A 4 11.26 -8.85 4.02
C ASP A 4 11.56 -8.00 5.26
N ASN A 5 10.74 -8.11 6.28
CA ASN A 5 10.71 -7.25 7.47
C ASN A 5 10.48 -5.75 7.19
N GLY A 6 9.84 -5.43 6.08
CA GLY A 6 9.51 -4.07 5.66
C GLY A 6 8.08 -3.92 5.18
N ILE A 7 7.86 -2.93 4.31
CA ILE A 7 6.56 -2.63 3.68
C ILE A 7 6.71 -2.81 2.17
N CYS A 8 5.82 -3.58 1.58
CA CYS A 8 5.69 -3.74 0.13
C CYS A 8 4.55 -2.84 -0.37
N CYS A 9 4.88 -1.80 -1.12
CA CYS A 9 3.90 -0.93 -1.75
C CYS A 9 3.63 -1.42 -3.17
N ILE A 10 2.37 -1.70 -3.48
CA ILE A 10 1.93 -2.21 -4.79
C ILE A 10 0.89 -1.25 -5.34
N ASP A 11 1.21 -0.62 -6.46
CA ASP A 11 0.27 0.19 -7.22
C ASP A 11 -0.43 -0.67 -8.29
N GLU A 12 -1.61 -0.24 -8.73
CA GLU A 12 -2.43 -0.95 -9.72
C GLU A 12 -2.64 -2.44 -9.40
N PHE A 13 -2.91 -2.74 -8.14
CA PHE A 13 -3.09 -4.12 -7.67
C PHE A 13 -4.22 -4.86 -8.40
N ASP A 14 -5.21 -4.13 -8.92
CA ASP A 14 -6.32 -4.66 -9.73
C ASP A 14 -5.89 -5.12 -11.13
N LYS A 15 -4.71 -4.72 -11.62
CA LYS A 15 -4.17 -5.08 -12.94
C LYS A 15 -3.19 -6.24 -12.90
N MET A 16 -2.86 -6.73 -11.72
CA MET A 16 -1.89 -7.81 -11.53
C MET A 16 -2.35 -9.11 -12.16
N GLU A 17 -1.45 -9.84 -12.82
CA GLU A 17 -1.74 -11.16 -13.38
C GLU A 17 -2.11 -12.18 -12.29
N SER A 18 -3.00 -13.12 -12.63
CA SER A 18 -3.50 -14.12 -11.66
C SER A 18 -2.39 -14.93 -11.00
N LYS A 19 -1.32 -15.25 -11.72
CA LYS A 19 -0.16 -15.98 -11.15
C LYS A 19 0.60 -15.17 -10.10
N ASP A 20 0.71 -13.86 -10.31
CA ASP A 20 1.38 -12.97 -9.36
C ASP A 20 0.50 -12.71 -8.14
N GLN A 21 -0.83 -12.65 -8.33
CA GLN A 21 -1.79 -12.61 -7.23
C GLN A 21 -1.66 -13.84 -6.31
N VAL A 22 -1.43 -15.03 -6.87
CA VAL A 22 -1.20 -16.25 -6.07
C VAL A 22 0.05 -16.14 -5.20
N ALA A 23 1.15 -15.61 -5.75
CA ALA A 23 2.39 -15.41 -4.99
C ALA A 23 2.22 -14.39 -3.85
N ILE A 24 1.50 -13.29 -4.11
CA ILE A 24 1.16 -12.29 -3.07
C ILE A 24 0.26 -12.92 -2.00
N HIS A 25 -0.70 -13.73 -2.42
CA HIS A 25 -1.60 -14.45 -1.52
C HIS A 25 -0.83 -15.39 -0.58
N GLU A 26 0.14 -16.15 -1.11
CA GLU A 26 1.04 -16.99 -0.31
C GLU A 26 1.87 -16.15 0.67
N ALA A 27 2.43 -15.04 0.20
CA ALA A 27 3.20 -14.12 1.04
C ALA A 27 2.37 -13.54 2.19
N MET A 28 1.11 -13.14 1.93
CA MET A 28 0.21 -12.59 2.95
C MET A 28 -0.18 -13.62 3.99
N GLU A 29 -0.37 -14.88 3.59
CA GLU A 29 -0.84 -15.94 4.48
C GLU A 29 0.29 -16.64 5.24
N GLN A 30 1.34 -17.03 4.52
CA GLN A 30 2.41 -17.86 5.07
C GLN A 30 3.69 -17.09 5.38
N GLN A 31 3.77 -15.81 4.99
CA GLN A 31 4.97 -14.99 5.08
C GLN A 31 6.18 -15.60 4.36
N THR A 32 5.90 -16.44 3.35
CA THR A 32 6.89 -17.09 2.49
C THR A 32 6.45 -17.06 1.04
N ILE A 33 7.39 -17.23 0.12
CA ILE A 33 7.14 -17.41 -1.31
C ILE A 33 7.90 -18.65 -1.75
N SER A 34 7.17 -19.61 -2.36
CA SER A 34 7.74 -20.82 -2.92
C SER A 34 8.11 -20.61 -4.38
N ILE A 35 9.35 -20.90 -4.74
CA ILE A 35 9.88 -20.81 -6.09
C ILE A 35 10.25 -22.21 -6.56
N ALA A 36 9.67 -22.61 -7.69
CA ALA A 36 10.02 -23.83 -8.41
C ALA A 36 10.50 -23.43 -9.82
N LYS A 37 11.80 -23.49 -10.08
CA LYS A 37 12.38 -23.17 -11.39
C LYS A 37 13.52 -24.11 -11.74
N ALA A 38 13.44 -24.70 -12.93
CA ALA A 38 14.50 -25.58 -13.46
C ALA A 38 14.94 -26.72 -12.50
N GLY A 39 13.96 -27.32 -11.78
CA GLY A 39 14.24 -28.41 -10.83
C GLY A 39 14.75 -27.95 -9.45
N VAL A 40 14.93 -26.65 -9.25
CA VAL A 40 15.27 -26.07 -7.95
C VAL A 40 14.00 -25.65 -7.23
N TYR A 41 13.79 -26.15 -6.02
CA TYR A 41 12.71 -25.75 -5.11
C TYR A 41 13.32 -24.95 -3.97
N ALA A 42 12.85 -23.74 -3.77
CA ALA A 42 13.29 -22.88 -2.69
C ALA A 42 12.09 -22.16 -2.06
N THR A 43 12.07 -22.12 -0.74
CA THR A 43 11.11 -21.30 0.02
C THR A 43 11.85 -20.10 0.59
N LEU A 44 11.37 -18.91 0.29
CA LEU A 44 11.98 -17.65 0.68
C LEU A 44 11.09 -16.91 1.65
N ASN A 45 11.66 -16.30 2.67
CA ASN A 45 10.89 -15.49 3.62
C ASN A 45 10.38 -14.21 2.95
N ALA A 46 9.13 -13.88 3.22
CA ALA A 46 8.44 -12.69 2.75
C ALA A 46 7.56 -12.11 3.86
N ARG A 47 8.17 -11.85 5.02
CA ARG A 47 7.52 -11.25 6.21
C ARG A 47 7.38 -9.75 5.98
N THR A 48 6.36 -9.36 5.26
CA THR A 48 6.16 -7.98 4.84
C THR A 48 4.73 -7.53 5.12
N SER A 49 4.57 -6.26 5.46
CA SER A 49 3.27 -5.59 5.43
C SER A 49 3.00 -5.12 4.00
N ILE A 50 1.77 -5.27 3.54
CA ILE A 50 1.39 -4.91 2.17
C ILE A 50 0.51 -3.67 2.20
N LEU A 51 0.90 -2.65 1.44
CA LEU A 51 0.11 -1.48 1.13
C LEU A 51 -0.21 -1.50 -0.36
N ALA A 52 -1.46 -1.75 -0.71
CA ALA A 52 -1.89 -1.85 -2.10
C ALA A 52 -2.83 -0.71 -2.49
N ALA A 53 -2.65 -0.18 -3.69
CA ALA A 53 -3.57 0.75 -4.32
C ALA A 53 -4.26 0.07 -5.51
N ALA A 54 -5.57 0.28 -5.65
CA ALA A 54 -6.37 -0.29 -6.72
C ALA A 54 -7.44 0.69 -7.18
N ASN A 55 -7.76 0.65 -8.45
CA ASN A 55 -8.81 1.47 -9.03
C ASN A 55 -10.15 0.71 -9.09
N PRO A 56 -11.30 1.40 -9.00
CA PRO A 56 -12.59 0.77 -9.16
C PRO A 56 -12.81 0.33 -10.61
N ILE A 57 -13.63 -0.72 -10.82
CA ILE A 57 -13.83 -1.44 -12.09
C ILE A 57 -14.16 -0.50 -13.26
N PHE A 58 -14.96 0.55 -13.03
CA PHE A 58 -15.38 1.49 -14.06
C PHE A 58 -14.73 2.88 -13.93
N GLY A 59 -13.58 2.96 -13.26
CA GLY A 59 -12.88 4.22 -13.05
C GLY A 59 -13.55 5.17 -12.04
N ARG A 60 -14.75 4.84 -11.56
CA ARG A 60 -15.47 5.59 -10.53
C ARG A 60 -16.02 4.65 -9.46
N TYR A 61 -15.88 5.06 -8.21
CA TYR A 61 -16.47 4.34 -7.09
C TYR A 61 -17.98 4.64 -7.01
N ASP A 62 -18.78 3.60 -7.08
CA ASP A 62 -20.24 3.68 -6.97
C ASP A 62 -20.67 3.49 -5.50
N LYS A 63 -21.06 4.58 -4.84
CA LYS A 63 -21.50 4.57 -3.43
C LYS A 63 -22.77 3.73 -3.18
N SER A 64 -23.52 3.38 -4.25
CA SER A 64 -24.72 2.53 -4.14
C SER A 64 -24.40 1.04 -4.08
N LYS A 65 -23.19 0.64 -4.44
CA LYS A 65 -22.74 -0.75 -4.49
C LYS A 65 -21.80 -1.08 -3.33
N SER A 66 -21.73 -2.36 -2.99
CA SER A 66 -20.76 -2.83 -2.00
C SER A 66 -19.32 -2.66 -2.50
N LEU A 67 -18.36 -2.61 -1.59
CA LEU A 67 -16.93 -2.55 -1.92
C LEU A 67 -16.54 -3.67 -2.90
N LYS A 68 -17.01 -4.89 -2.65
CA LYS A 68 -16.74 -6.06 -3.50
C LYS A 68 -17.18 -5.87 -4.96
N ASN A 69 -18.25 -5.12 -5.19
CA ASN A 69 -18.77 -4.87 -6.53
C ASN A 69 -18.08 -3.69 -7.22
N ASN A 70 -17.32 -2.91 -6.48
CA ASN A 70 -16.54 -1.79 -7.00
C ASN A 70 -15.11 -2.19 -7.38
N ILE A 71 -14.59 -3.30 -6.86
CA ILE A 71 -13.19 -3.69 -7.04
C ILE A 71 -13.12 -5.09 -7.66
N GLN A 72 -12.23 -5.27 -8.62
CA GLN A 72 -11.98 -6.57 -9.27
C GLN A 72 -10.93 -7.38 -8.50
N LEU A 73 -11.24 -7.70 -7.25
CA LEU A 73 -10.40 -8.55 -6.41
C LEU A 73 -11.15 -9.80 -5.99
N SER A 74 -10.43 -10.92 -5.92
CA SER A 74 -11.01 -12.17 -5.45
C SER A 74 -11.33 -12.11 -3.95
N ALA A 75 -12.38 -12.80 -3.52
CA ALA A 75 -12.77 -12.83 -2.12
C ALA A 75 -11.65 -13.32 -1.17
N PRO A 76 -10.82 -14.34 -1.54
CA PRO A 76 -9.68 -14.75 -0.72
C PRO A 76 -8.64 -13.63 -0.51
N ILE A 77 -8.34 -12.84 -1.53
CA ILE A 77 -7.41 -11.70 -1.40
C ILE A 77 -8.03 -10.62 -0.52
N MET A 78 -9.28 -10.28 -0.72
CA MET A 78 -9.96 -9.29 0.09
C MET A 78 -10.00 -9.67 1.58
N SER A 79 -10.17 -10.94 1.91
CA SER A 79 -10.21 -11.40 3.31
C SER A 79 -8.87 -11.32 4.04
N ARG A 80 -7.76 -11.09 3.33
CA ARG A 80 -6.41 -10.98 3.90
C ARG A 80 -5.98 -9.56 4.17
N PHE A 81 -6.70 -8.58 3.65
CA PHE A 81 -6.48 -7.19 4.02
C PHE A 81 -7.24 -6.86 5.31
N ASP A 82 -6.55 -6.31 6.28
CA ASP A 82 -7.13 -5.92 7.57
C ASP A 82 -7.91 -4.60 7.46
N LEU A 83 -7.49 -3.71 6.56
CA LEU A 83 -8.04 -2.37 6.41
C LEU A 83 -8.27 -2.03 4.94
N PHE A 84 -9.41 -1.39 4.67
CA PHE A 84 -9.77 -0.82 3.38
C PHE A 84 -10.08 0.67 3.53
N PHE A 85 -9.40 1.48 2.73
CA PHE A 85 -9.64 2.90 2.66
C PHE A 85 -10.18 3.26 1.27
N VAL A 86 -11.36 3.82 1.22
CA VAL A 86 -11.97 4.30 -0.03
C VAL A 86 -11.74 5.80 -0.12
N VAL A 87 -10.91 6.20 -1.09
CA VAL A 87 -10.64 7.61 -1.38
C VAL A 87 -11.48 8.01 -2.58
N CYS A 88 -12.49 8.86 -2.33
CA CYS A 88 -13.36 9.40 -3.37
C CYS A 88 -12.98 10.85 -3.67
N ASP A 89 -13.02 11.20 -4.94
CA ASP A 89 -12.94 12.59 -5.37
C ASP A 89 -14.29 13.26 -5.07
N GLU A 90 -14.28 14.23 -4.15
CA GLU A 90 -15.46 15.03 -3.80
C GLU A 90 -15.30 16.42 -4.41
N SER A 91 -16.22 16.78 -5.29
CA SER A 91 -16.27 18.13 -5.87
C SER A 91 -16.52 19.15 -4.76
N ASN A 92 -15.45 19.79 -4.31
CA ASN A 92 -15.49 20.85 -3.30
C ASN A 92 -14.70 22.06 -3.79
N GLN A 93 -15.41 23.11 -4.17
CA GLN A 93 -14.83 24.30 -4.78
C GLN A 93 -13.70 24.94 -3.94
N ASN A 94 -13.82 24.94 -2.62
CA ASN A 94 -12.77 25.48 -1.75
C ASN A 94 -11.53 24.57 -1.70
N ALA A 95 -11.73 23.25 -1.63
CA ALA A 95 -10.64 22.28 -1.64
C ALA A 95 -9.91 22.31 -2.99
N ASP A 96 -10.66 22.37 -4.09
CA ASP A 96 -10.11 22.43 -5.46
C ASP A 96 -9.31 23.71 -5.67
N ARG A 97 -9.78 24.84 -5.16
CA ARG A 97 -9.06 26.10 -5.19
C ARG A 97 -7.75 26.03 -4.41
N ASN A 98 -7.77 25.55 -3.18
CA ASN A 98 -6.58 25.39 -2.34
C ASN A 98 -5.56 24.45 -2.99
N LEU A 99 -6.01 23.34 -3.58
CA LEU A 99 -5.16 22.40 -4.31
C LEU A 99 -4.55 23.05 -5.54
N SER A 100 -5.33 23.83 -6.30
CA SER A 100 -4.85 24.54 -7.49
C SER A 100 -3.80 25.60 -7.11
N GLU A 101 -4.03 26.36 -6.07
CA GLU A 101 -3.05 27.34 -5.55
C GLU A 101 -1.76 26.65 -5.07
N PHE A 102 -1.88 25.50 -4.42
CA PHE A 102 -0.73 24.69 -3.98
C PHE A 102 0.11 24.21 -5.18
N ILE A 103 -0.53 23.67 -6.20
CA ILE A 103 0.14 23.19 -7.42
C ILE A 103 0.85 24.35 -8.14
N ILE A 104 0.15 25.48 -8.30
CA ILE A 104 0.73 26.68 -8.93
C ILE A 104 1.96 27.16 -8.17
N ASN A 105 1.90 27.17 -6.83
CA ASN A 105 3.01 27.60 -5.99
C ASN A 105 4.23 26.67 -6.12
N ILE A 106 4.03 25.34 -6.17
CA ILE A 106 5.12 24.40 -6.43
C ILE A 106 5.76 24.67 -7.79
N HIS A 107 4.97 24.86 -8.84
CA HIS A 107 5.50 25.16 -10.18
C HIS A 107 6.24 26.50 -10.25
N ARG A 108 5.72 27.52 -9.55
CA ARG A 108 6.27 28.87 -9.57
C ARG A 108 7.58 28.99 -8.78
N PHE A 109 7.62 28.37 -7.60
CA PHE A 109 8.73 28.56 -6.66
C PHE A 109 9.70 27.38 -6.61
N LYS A 110 9.37 26.25 -7.29
CA LYS A 110 10.18 25.01 -7.29
C LYS A 110 10.54 24.49 -5.88
N GLN A 111 9.80 24.92 -4.87
CA GLN A 111 9.97 24.49 -3.49
C GLN A 111 8.62 24.01 -2.95
N PRO A 112 8.61 22.96 -2.12
CA PRO A 112 7.38 22.59 -1.39
C PRO A 112 6.97 23.79 -0.52
N SER A 113 5.73 24.19 -0.62
CA SER A 113 5.15 25.34 0.09
C SER A 113 5.16 25.19 1.63
N SER A 114 5.49 24.01 2.13
CA SER A 114 5.71 23.76 3.56
C SER A 114 6.86 22.75 3.73
N PRO A 115 7.94 23.11 4.42
CA PRO A 115 8.99 22.16 4.73
C PRO A 115 8.43 21.07 5.63
N PRO A 116 8.89 19.81 5.48
CA PRO A 116 8.44 18.73 6.35
C PRO A 116 8.81 19.03 7.81
N LYS A 117 7.93 18.67 8.73
CA LYS A 117 8.14 18.90 10.18
C LYS A 117 9.35 18.14 10.71
N TYR A 118 9.65 16.98 10.12
CA TYR A 118 10.77 16.11 10.48
C TYR A 118 11.61 15.81 9.26
N ASP A 119 12.93 15.82 9.41
CA ASP A 119 13.85 15.42 8.34
C ASP A 119 13.86 13.90 8.16
N MET A 120 14.29 13.47 6.97
CA MET A 120 14.43 12.05 6.65
C MET A 120 15.43 11.33 7.57
N ARG A 121 16.44 12.03 8.09
CA ARG A 121 17.38 11.49 9.07
C ARG A 121 16.70 11.18 10.39
N GLU A 122 15.97 12.14 10.94
CA GLU A 122 15.23 11.98 12.19
C GLU A 122 14.24 10.82 12.12
N LEU A 123 13.54 10.69 10.97
CA LEU A 123 12.62 9.56 10.74
C LEU A 123 13.36 8.22 10.73
N LYS A 124 14.52 8.13 10.06
CA LYS A 124 15.33 6.90 10.02
C LYS A 124 15.87 6.52 11.40
N ASP A 125 16.33 7.49 12.16
CA ASP A 125 16.83 7.28 13.51
C ASP A 125 15.71 6.81 14.45
N TYR A 126 14.54 7.44 14.38
CA TYR A 126 13.36 7.01 15.11
C TYR A 126 12.97 5.56 14.76
N LEU A 127 12.87 5.21 13.49
CA LEU A 127 12.55 3.84 13.05
C LEU A 127 13.61 2.83 13.52
N SER A 128 14.89 3.21 13.52
CA SER A 128 15.98 2.37 14.03
C SER A 128 15.83 2.07 15.52
N ILE A 129 15.40 3.06 16.29
CA ILE A 129 15.11 2.88 17.74
C ILE A 129 13.89 1.98 17.92
N CYS A 130 12.79 2.26 17.20
CA CYS A 130 11.56 1.47 17.27
C CYS A 130 11.79 -0.01 16.98
N ARG A 131 12.64 -0.34 16.00
CA ARG A 131 12.96 -1.72 15.65
C ARG A 131 13.72 -2.50 16.73
N LYS A 132 14.35 -1.81 17.67
CA LYS A 132 15.05 -2.45 18.80
C LYS A 132 14.09 -2.81 19.95
N ILE A 133 12.91 -2.22 19.97
CA ILE A 133 11.91 -2.45 21.01
C ILE A 133 11.23 -3.79 20.72
N LYS A 134 11.25 -4.67 21.72
CA LYS A 134 10.52 -5.95 21.69
C LYS A 134 9.31 -5.82 22.62
N PRO A 135 8.11 -5.55 22.08
CA PRO A 135 6.90 -5.44 22.89
C PRO A 135 6.59 -6.79 23.54
N GLN A 136 6.20 -6.76 24.83
CA GLN A 136 5.76 -7.92 25.57
C GLN A 136 4.39 -7.62 26.16
N LEU A 137 3.49 -8.61 26.11
CA LEU A 137 2.22 -8.55 26.81
C LEU A 137 2.49 -8.81 28.30
N SER A 138 2.08 -7.88 29.17
CA SER A 138 2.02 -8.17 30.60
C SER A 138 0.87 -9.15 30.86
N ILE A 139 1.17 -10.26 31.53
CA ILE A 139 0.18 -11.22 32.03
C ILE A 139 -0.47 -10.64 33.28
#